data_54c06019e75f5b712ee29636cbd3c832
#
_entry.id   54c06019e75f5b712ee29636cbd3c832
#
_cell.length_a   1.000
_cell.length_b   1.000
_cell.length_c   1.000
_cell.angle_alpha   90.00
_cell.angle_beta   90.00
_cell.angle_gamma   90.00
#
_symmetry.space_group_name_H-M   'P 1'
#
loop_
_entity.id
_entity.type
_entity.pdbx_description
1 polymer ?
#
loop_
_entity_poly.entity_id
_entity_poly.type
_entity_poly.pdbx_seq_one_letter_code
_entity_poly.pdbx_strand_id
1 'polypeptide(L)'
;MKSLLTTTLLVLVLANVRLGVSFTVIMSDSGAPSSLVDGPQSGLPTSNNGAWTDAREQEAVYDIMRATGNDWATEIPDVCRGRWHGIECMPDKDNVFHVVSLSFGALSDDTAFPTCDIAQSSISPSITKLPHLRTLFFYRCFTNNPQPIPSFLGQLGSSLQSLVLRENDHVGPIPYELGNLTRLTVLDLYRNNLNGSIPVSLGRIIGLRSLDLSCNRLSGSIPNITFPALSVLNLNQNHLTGPLPNPLFTSNSLIKIDLSRNRISGPIPNLTNLKDLILLDLSYNTLTGPLPQSLQGLESLQALILNGNPSMSTTIPETTFVGLDNLMILGLSNMNLEGPIPASLGQLTTLRVLHLDNNRFNDTIPPSFADLDTLSELRLENNRLAGPVPFKRERVWRMGRKLRLNNNLGLCYDTKSGLGDDLDTLSSAGIGHCETANLGPGVSVQHTSTVGDADHMLKSSTKSGAASLAKRGSISRKMIELIVIFLFVLFLF
;
A
#
# COMPACT_ATOMS: atom_id res chain seq x y z
N MET A 1 1.72 -23.47 2.62
CA MET A 1 2.33 -22.28 2.00
C MET A 1 1.30 -21.29 1.46
N LYS A 2 0.31 -21.65 0.64
CA LYS A 2 -0.71 -20.70 0.15
C LYS A 2 -1.49 -19.99 1.28
N SER A 3 -1.86 -20.66 2.37
CA SER A 3 -2.58 -20.08 3.51
C SER A 3 -1.75 -19.05 4.28
N LEU A 4 -0.43 -19.21 4.41
CA LEU A 4 0.45 -18.25 5.07
C LEU A 4 0.64 -17.00 4.22
N LEU A 5 0.80 -17.13 2.90
CA LEU A 5 0.91 -16.00 1.98
C LEU A 5 -0.34 -15.13 2.00
N THR A 6 -1.54 -15.73 2.02
CA THR A 6 -2.81 -15.00 2.06
C THR A 6 -2.99 -14.24 3.38
N THR A 7 -2.56 -14.81 4.50
CA THR A 7 -2.64 -14.14 5.81
C THR A 7 -1.65 -12.98 5.90
N THR A 8 -0.44 -13.14 5.38
CA THR A 8 0.59 -12.10 5.35
C THR A 8 0.19 -10.93 4.44
N LEU A 9 -0.36 -11.23 3.26
CA LEU A 9 -0.87 -10.20 2.35
C LEU A 9 -2.03 -9.42 2.96
N LEU A 10 -2.93 -10.10 3.67
CA LEU A 10 -4.05 -9.45 4.38
C LEU A 10 -3.56 -8.48 5.45
N VAL A 11 -2.55 -8.86 6.25
CA VAL A 11 -1.94 -7.99 7.27
C VAL A 11 -1.28 -6.78 6.61
N LEU A 12 -0.58 -6.95 5.49
CA LEU A 12 0.04 -5.87 4.73
C LEU A 12 -1.01 -4.92 4.12
N VAL A 13 -2.09 -5.44 3.55
CA VAL A 13 -3.18 -4.64 3.00
C VAL A 13 -3.90 -3.86 4.10
N LEU A 14 -4.21 -4.48 5.25
CA LEU A 14 -4.85 -3.83 6.38
C LEU A 14 -3.94 -2.77 7.03
N ALA A 15 -2.63 -3.01 7.12
CA ALA A 15 -1.67 -2.05 7.61
C ALA A 15 -1.57 -0.82 6.69
N ASN A 16 -1.55 -1.02 5.37
CA ASN A 16 -1.55 0.06 4.38
C ASN A 16 -2.82 0.91 4.44
N VAL A 17 -3.99 0.30 4.61
CA VAL A 17 -5.27 1.01 4.74
C VAL A 17 -5.32 1.89 5.98
N ARG A 18 -4.68 1.47 7.10
CA ARG A 18 -4.68 2.24 8.36
C ARG A 18 -3.58 3.29 8.46
N LEU A 19 -2.40 3.06 7.86
CA LEU A 19 -1.21 3.87 8.08
C LEU A 19 -0.81 4.70 6.85
N GLY A 20 -1.44 4.49 5.68
CA GLY A 20 -1.04 5.13 4.42
C GLY A 20 0.40 4.78 4.01
N VAL A 21 0.92 3.65 4.47
CA VAL A 21 2.29 3.20 4.18
C VAL A 21 2.25 2.22 3.02
N SER A 22 2.90 2.58 1.94
CA SER A 22 3.07 1.70 0.78
C SER A 22 4.31 0.85 0.94
N PHE A 23 4.15 -0.46 0.80
CA PHE A 23 5.28 -1.38 0.72
C PHE A 23 5.39 -1.90 -0.71
N THR A 24 6.50 -1.61 -1.34
CA THR A 24 6.86 -2.24 -2.61
C THR A 24 7.58 -3.54 -2.31
N VAL A 25 6.99 -4.65 -2.71
CA VAL A 25 7.66 -5.95 -2.63
C VAL A 25 8.69 -5.98 -3.77
N ILE A 26 9.95 -5.85 -3.44
CA ILE A 26 11.04 -6.01 -4.41
C ILE A 26 11.25 -7.52 -4.57
N MET A 27 10.71 -8.09 -5.63
CA MET A 27 11.02 -9.45 -6.04
C MET A 27 12.34 -9.41 -6.82
N SER A 28 13.46 -9.61 -6.16
CA SER A 28 14.72 -9.86 -6.85
C SER A 28 14.77 -11.34 -7.23
N ASP A 29 14.51 -11.61 -8.50
CA ASP A 29 14.69 -12.95 -9.10
C ASP A 29 16.18 -13.13 -9.47
N SER A 30 17.06 -13.00 -8.48
CA SER A 30 18.45 -13.38 -8.62
C SER A 30 18.64 -14.72 -7.92
N GLY A 31 18.58 -15.80 -8.70
CA GLY A 31 19.01 -17.12 -8.24
C GLY A 31 20.46 -17.02 -7.72
N ALA A 32 20.60 -16.85 -6.43
CA ALA A 32 21.89 -17.01 -5.78
C ALA A 32 22.15 -18.50 -5.59
N PRO A 33 23.33 -19.02 -5.91
CA PRO A 33 23.69 -20.38 -5.57
C PRO A 33 23.80 -20.49 -4.04
N SER A 34 23.02 -21.41 -3.48
CA SER A 34 23.08 -21.81 -2.08
C SER A 34 24.45 -22.44 -1.76
N SER A 35 25.30 -21.69 -1.06
CA SER A 35 26.41 -22.27 -0.28
C SER A 35 26.89 -21.25 0.74
N LEU A 36 26.29 -21.23 1.92
CA LEU A 36 26.89 -20.68 3.13
C LEU A 36 26.49 -21.58 4.30
N VAL A 37 27.35 -22.53 4.59
CA VAL A 37 27.53 -23.13 5.91
C VAL A 37 29.04 -23.08 6.11
N ASP A 38 29.50 -22.34 7.12
CA ASP A 38 30.32 -22.80 8.22
C ASP A 38 31.08 -21.65 8.89
N GLY A 39 31.20 -21.82 10.18
CA GLY A 39 31.74 -20.89 11.16
C GLY A 39 33.27 -20.66 11.09
N PRO A 40 33.85 -20.00 12.11
CA PRO A 40 35.17 -19.39 12.03
C PRO A 40 36.28 -20.43 12.07
N GLN A 41 37.02 -20.59 10.98
CA GLN A 41 38.33 -21.23 11.01
C GLN A 41 39.45 -20.20 10.82
N SER A 42 40.19 -20.02 11.88
CA SER A 42 41.52 -19.41 11.87
C SER A 42 42.48 -20.25 11.02
N GLY A 43 42.93 -19.70 9.92
CA GLY A 43 43.95 -20.33 9.10
C GLY A 43 44.19 -19.50 7.86
N LEU A 44 45.25 -18.66 7.85
CA LEU A 44 45.75 -18.04 6.63
C LEU A 44 46.18 -19.10 5.62
N PRO A 45 45.63 -19.09 4.41
CA PRO A 45 46.35 -19.65 3.26
C PRO A 45 47.08 -18.52 2.52
N THR A 46 48.36 -18.51 2.59
CA THR A 46 49.22 -17.82 1.64
C THR A 46 49.15 -18.52 0.29
N SER A 47 48.31 -18.01 -0.62
CA SER A 47 48.44 -18.22 -2.05
C SER A 47 48.11 -16.92 -2.79
N ASN A 48 49.06 -16.35 -3.48
CA ASN A 48 49.07 -15.06 -4.15
C ASN A 48 48.28 -15.00 -5.47
N ASN A 49 47.09 -15.60 -5.56
CA ASN A 49 46.22 -15.52 -6.74
C ASN A 49 44.79 -15.14 -6.36
N GLY A 50 44.61 -14.18 -5.47
CA GLY A 50 43.27 -13.66 -5.15
C GLY A 50 42.78 -12.65 -6.20
N ALA A 51 41.52 -12.72 -6.56
CA ALA A 51 40.88 -11.70 -7.37
C ALA A 51 41.03 -10.30 -6.74
N TRP A 52 41.23 -9.29 -7.56
CA TRP A 52 41.35 -7.88 -7.17
C TRP A 52 40.25 -7.08 -7.86
N THR A 53 39.82 -6.00 -7.21
CA THR A 53 38.84 -5.08 -7.80
C THR A 53 39.45 -4.39 -9.02
N ASP A 54 38.69 -4.22 -10.12
CA ASP A 54 39.12 -3.37 -11.25
C ASP A 54 39.53 -1.99 -10.74
N ALA A 55 40.71 -1.53 -11.14
CA ALA A 55 41.30 -0.31 -10.60
C ALA A 55 40.46 0.96 -10.89
N ARG A 56 39.74 0.99 -12.03
CA ARG A 56 38.87 2.12 -12.40
C ARG A 56 37.59 2.11 -11.58
N GLU A 57 37.06 0.93 -11.34
CA GLU A 57 35.86 0.76 -10.50
C GLU A 57 36.19 1.06 -9.04
N GLN A 58 37.35 0.65 -8.54
CA GLN A 58 37.81 0.98 -7.19
C GLN A 58 37.90 2.50 -6.99
N GLU A 59 38.54 3.23 -7.89
CA GLU A 59 38.63 4.70 -7.82
C GLU A 59 37.22 5.33 -7.88
N ALA A 60 36.32 4.78 -8.73
CA ALA A 60 34.96 5.26 -8.82
C ALA A 60 34.19 5.06 -7.49
N VAL A 61 34.40 3.92 -6.80
CA VAL A 61 33.80 3.66 -5.49
C VAL A 61 34.32 4.64 -4.44
N TYR A 62 35.63 4.94 -4.43
CA TYR A 62 36.17 5.94 -3.51
C TYR A 62 35.52 7.32 -3.72
N ASP A 63 35.33 7.75 -4.97
CA ASP A 63 34.66 9.02 -5.29
C ASP A 63 33.21 9.02 -4.82
N ILE A 64 32.50 7.90 -4.99
CA ILE A 64 31.11 7.76 -4.55
C ILE A 64 31.03 7.81 -3.03
N MET A 65 31.94 7.12 -2.34
CA MET A 65 32.00 7.09 -0.88
C MET A 65 32.31 8.48 -0.31
N ARG A 66 33.27 9.21 -0.86
CA ARG A 66 33.54 10.61 -0.47
C ARG A 66 32.31 11.49 -0.69
N ALA A 67 31.61 11.32 -1.82
CA ALA A 67 30.41 12.09 -2.13
C ALA A 67 29.22 11.82 -1.16
N THR A 68 29.28 10.72 -0.41
CA THR A 68 28.30 10.36 0.62
C THR A 68 28.80 10.61 2.05
N GLY A 69 29.98 11.23 2.21
CA GLY A 69 30.59 11.51 3.53
C GLY A 69 31.28 10.31 4.17
N ASN A 70 31.65 9.31 3.37
CA ASN A 70 32.29 8.08 3.82
C ASN A 70 33.78 8.02 3.42
N ASP A 71 34.56 9.03 3.82
CA ASP A 71 35.99 9.13 3.48
C ASP A 71 36.82 7.95 3.97
N TRP A 72 36.40 7.28 5.04
CA TRP A 72 37.05 6.09 5.57
C TRP A 72 37.23 4.97 4.54
N ALA A 73 36.40 4.92 3.51
CA ALA A 73 36.50 3.89 2.47
C ALA A 73 37.80 3.99 1.65
N THR A 74 38.42 5.17 1.56
CA THR A 74 39.68 5.37 0.86
C THR A 74 40.89 4.72 1.54
N GLU A 75 40.73 4.34 2.81
CA GLU A 75 41.75 3.59 3.56
C GLU A 75 41.64 2.07 3.33
N ILE A 76 40.61 1.61 2.63
CA ILE A 76 40.41 0.19 2.29
C ILE A 76 41.23 -0.10 1.02
N PRO A 77 42.27 -0.97 1.05
CA PRO A 77 43.14 -1.25 -0.08
C PRO A 77 42.41 -1.86 -1.29
N ASP A 78 41.34 -2.59 -1.06
CA ASP A 78 40.52 -3.23 -2.11
C ASP A 78 39.03 -3.24 -1.64
N VAL A 79 38.17 -2.51 -2.36
CA VAL A 79 36.79 -2.28 -1.95
C VAL A 79 35.93 -3.54 -1.98
N CYS A 80 36.21 -4.50 -2.86
CA CYS A 80 35.48 -5.77 -2.94
C CYS A 80 35.96 -6.79 -1.90
N ARG A 81 37.19 -6.66 -1.40
CA ARG A 81 37.78 -7.54 -0.39
C ARG A 81 37.65 -7.00 1.02
N GLY A 82 37.36 -5.72 1.17
CA GLY A 82 37.24 -5.02 2.45
C GLY A 82 36.10 -5.47 3.35
N ARG A 83 35.20 -6.32 2.88
CA ARG A 83 34.06 -6.91 3.61
C ARG A 83 33.21 -5.86 4.35
N TRP A 84 33.05 -4.69 3.78
CA TRP A 84 32.14 -3.70 4.31
C TRP A 84 30.74 -3.90 3.72
N HIS A 85 29.72 -3.65 4.51
CA HIS A 85 28.34 -3.79 4.09
C HIS A 85 27.96 -2.68 3.09
N GLY A 86 27.06 -2.99 2.17
CA GLY A 86 26.58 -2.03 1.17
C GLY A 86 27.30 -2.09 -0.18
N ILE A 87 28.34 -2.91 -0.33
CA ILE A 87 28.93 -3.24 -1.62
C ILE A 87 28.85 -4.73 -1.89
N GLU A 88 28.47 -5.07 -3.13
CA GLU A 88 28.58 -6.44 -3.63
C GLU A 88 29.37 -6.45 -4.91
N CYS A 89 30.26 -7.43 -5.03
CA CYS A 89 31.13 -7.60 -6.17
C CYS A 89 31.04 -9.02 -6.71
N MET A 90 31.26 -9.15 -8.02
CA MET A 90 31.33 -10.45 -8.70
C MET A 90 32.63 -10.53 -9.50
N PRO A 91 33.37 -11.68 -9.44
CA PRO A 91 34.55 -11.88 -10.28
C PRO A 91 34.12 -12.17 -11.72
N ASP A 92 34.88 -11.72 -12.66
CA ASP A 92 34.82 -12.10 -14.07
C ASP A 92 35.63 -13.39 -14.36
N LYS A 93 35.75 -13.74 -15.64
CA LYS A 93 36.52 -14.92 -16.09
C LYS A 93 38.02 -14.81 -15.84
N ASP A 94 38.53 -13.57 -15.77
CA ASP A 94 39.95 -13.25 -15.54
C ASP A 94 40.23 -13.06 -14.04
N ASN A 95 39.26 -13.38 -13.19
CA ASN A 95 39.35 -13.25 -11.74
C ASN A 95 39.53 -11.81 -11.25
N VAL A 96 38.96 -10.84 -11.99
CA VAL A 96 38.84 -9.44 -11.61
C VAL A 96 37.46 -9.20 -11.00
N PHE A 97 37.42 -8.55 -9.83
CA PHE A 97 36.16 -8.17 -9.21
C PHE A 97 35.56 -6.91 -9.85
N HIS A 98 34.27 -6.98 -10.15
CA HIS A 98 33.44 -5.88 -10.61
C HIS A 98 32.34 -5.57 -9.61
N VAL A 99 32.08 -4.30 -9.38
CA VAL A 99 31.03 -3.83 -8.48
C VAL A 99 29.66 -4.03 -9.14
N VAL A 100 28.78 -4.80 -8.49
CA VAL A 100 27.45 -5.12 -9.00
C VAL A 100 26.31 -4.50 -8.17
N SER A 101 26.57 -4.13 -6.91
CA SER A 101 25.58 -3.52 -6.04
C SER A 101 26.22 -2.47 -5.14
N LEU A 102 25.55 -1.33 -5.00
CA LEU A 102 25.89 -0.28 -4.04
C LEU A 102 24.64 0.12 -3.26
N SER A 103 24.75 0.08 -1.93
CA SER A 103 23.66 0.39 -1.01
C SER A 103 24.10 1.32 0.10
N PHE A 104 23.36 2.41 0.29
CA PHE A 104 23.63 3.46 1.26
C PHE A 104 22.41 3.76 2.11
N GLY A 105 22.64 4.14 3.37
CA GLY A 105 21.61 4.56 4.32
C GLY A 105 21.11 3.43 5.21
N ALA A 106 20.73 3.78 6.44
CA ALA A 106 20.29 2.82 7.44
C ALA A 106 18.79 2.55 7.31
N LEU A 107 18.38 1.35 6.94
CA LEU A 107 16.99 0.89 6.97
C LEU A 107 16.51 0.64 8.42
N SER A 108 17.42 0.26 9.31
CA SER A 108 17.21 0.07 10.74
C SER A 108 18.54 0.21 11.47
N ASP A 109 18.50 0.31 12.81
CA ASP A 109 19.70 0.37 13.65
C ASP A 109 20.61 -0.88 13.49
N ASP A 110 20.07 -1.96 12.92
CA ASP A 110 20.76 -3.23 12.70
C ASP A 110 21.32 -3.39 11.28
N THR A 111 21.01 -2.48 10.33
CA THR A 111 21.56 -2.52 8.98
C THR A 111 22.91 -1.81 8.95
N ALA A 112 23.93 -2.56 8.58
CA ALA A 112 25.31 -2.08 8.56
C ALA A 112 25.71 -1.41 7.22
N PHE A 113 24.76 -0.84 6.46
CA PHE A 113 25.08 -0.06 5.26
C PHE A 113 25.76 1.24 5.65
N PRO A 114 26.68 1.78 4.82
CA PRO A 114 27.25 3.07 5.05
C PRO A 114 26.17 4.13 5.21
N THR A 115 26.24 4.88 6.29
CA THR A 115 25.34 6.03 6.49
C THR A 115 25.80 7.19 5.61
N CYS A 116 24.89 8.06 5.23
CA CYS A 116 25.21 9.25 4.46
C CYS A 116 25.32 10.48 5.38
N ASP A 117 26.20 11.41 5.05
CA ASP A 117 26.12 12.76 5.59
C ASP A 117 24.92 13.48 4.95
N ILE A 118 23.80 13.50 5.67
CA ILE A 118 22.52 13.98 5.15
C ILE A 118 22.53 15.45 4.72
N ALA A 119 23.53 16.24 5.15
CA ALA A 119 23.66 17.66 4.84
C ALA A 119 24.54 17.93 3.60
N GLN A 120 25.43 17.03 3.24
CA GLN A 120 26.42 17.27 2.18
C GLN A 120 26.43 16.19 1.10
N SER A 121 25.81 15.03 1.35
CA SER A 121 25.83 13.92 0.39
C SER A 121 25.25 14.28 -0.97
N SER A 122 25.85 13.70 -2.00
CA SER A 122 25.38 13.79 -3.39
C SER A 122 25.61 12.47 -4.13
N ILE A 123 24.86 12.26 -5.21
CA ILE A 123 25.09 11.12 -6.10
C ILE A 123 26.26 11.51 -7.03
N SER A 124 27.42 10.85 -6.86
CA SER A 124 28.62 11.13 -7.67
C SER A 124 28.46 10.69 -9.13
N PRO A 125 28.88 11.50 -10.11
CA PRO A 125 28.96 11.07 -11.50
C PRO A 125 29.89 9.87 -11.74
N SER A 126 30.83 9.59 -10.85
CA SER A 126 31.70 8.42 -10.93
C SER A 126 30.95 7.08 -10.91
N ILE A 127 29.69 7.07 -10.51
CA ILE A 127 28.82 5.89 -10.60
C ILE A 127 28.67 5.38 -12.04
N THR A 128 28.80 6.26 -13.04
CA THR A 128 28.73 5.88 -14.46
C THR A 128 29.96 5.11 -14.94
N LYS A 129 31.03 5.08 -14.13
CA LYS A 129 32.24 4.29 -14.38
C LYS A 129 32.15 2.85 -13.92
N LEU A 130 30.98 2.43 -13.39
CA LEU A 130 30.70 1.07 -12.93
C LEU A 130 29.83 0.31 -13.96
N PRO A 131 30.47 -0.30 -15.00
CA PRO A 131 29.73 -0.87 -16.14
C PRO A 131 28.92 -2.13 -15.78
N HIS A 132 29.24 -2.77 -14.66
CA HIS A 132 28.60 -3.98 -14.18
C HIS A 132 27.56 -3.73 -13.08
N LEU A 133 27.34 -2.46 -12.69
CA LEU A 133 26.39 -2.11 -11.61
C LEU A 133 24.95 -2.50 -11.97
N ARG A 134 24.38 -3.39 -11.16
CA ARG A 134 22.99 -3.90 -11.29
C ARG A 134 22.04 -3.27 -10.31
N THR A 135 22.51 -2.96 -9.09
CA THR A 135 21.69 -2.40 -8.02
C THR A 135 22.32 -1.11 -7.49
N LEU A 136 21.48 -0.07 -7.44
CA LEU A 136 21.81 1.19 -6.82
C LEU A 136 20.71 1.55 -5.82
N PHE A 137 21.09 1.65 -4.54
CA PHE A 137 20.17 1.88 -3.45
C PHE A 137 20.65 3.04 -2.57
N PHE A 138 19.80 4.08 -2.43
CA PHE A 138 19.96 5.16 -1.47
C PHE A 138 18.70 5.30 -0.63
N TYR A 139 18.84 5.32 0.68
CA TYR A 139 17.75 5.50 1.62
C TYR A 139 18.08 6.57 2.65
N ARG A 140 17.32 7.66 2.67
CA ARG A 140 17.50 8.81 3.58
C ARG A 140 18.90 9.43 3.56
N CYS A 141 19.51 9.45 2.42
CA CYS A 141 20.86 10.00 2.24
C CYS A 141 20.90 11.52 2.01
N PHE A 142 19.81 12.10 1.49
CA PHE A 142 19.81 13.50 1.03
C PHE A 142 18.73 14.35 1.72
N THR A 143 18.26 13.93 2.90
CA THR A 143 17.09 14.53 3.58
C THR A 143 17.28 15.98 3.99
N ASN A 144 18.51 16.43 4.24
CA ASN A 144 18.85 17.82 4.55
C ASN A 144 19.53 18.55 3.38
N ASN A 145 19.69 17.90 2.24
CA ASN A 145 20.27 18.45 1.03
C ASN A 145 19.41 18.11 -0.20
N PRO A 146 18.19 18.71 -0.32
CA PRO A 146 17.29 18.44 -1.44
C PRO A 146 17.95 18.73 -2.78
N GLN A 147 18.04 17.73 -3.63
CA GLN A 147 18.68 17.83 -4.94
C GLN A 147 17.87 17.07 -5.99
N PRO A 148 17.97 17.45 -7.27
CA PRO A 148 17.31 16.70 -8.33
C PRO A 148 17.94 15.31 -8.50
N ILE A 149 17.19 14.36 -9.04
CA ILE A 149 17.74 13.09 -9.50
C ILE A 149 18.66 13.39 -10.70
N PRO A 150 19.93 12.98 -10.68
CA PRO A 150 20.84 13.28 -11.77
C PRO A 150 20.48 12.54 -13.08
N SER A 151 20.45 13.28 -14.19
CA SER A 151 20.16 12.73 -15.53
C SER A 151 21.22 11.73 -16.02
N PHE A 152 22.48 11.87 -15.56
CA PHE A 152 23.56 10.95 -15.91
C PHE A 152 23.31 9.50 -15.46
N LEU A 153 22.38 9.25 -14.50
CA LEU A 153 22.00 7.88 -14.14
C LEU A 153 21.45 7.10 -15.33
N GLY A 154 20.87 7.77 -16.32
CA GLY A 154 20.44 7.15 -17.58
C GLY A 154 21.56 6.52 -18.41
N GLN A 155 22.83 6.81 -18.10
CA GLN A 155 23.99 6.20 -18.76
C GLN A 155 24.25 4.75 -18.29
N LEU A 156 23.61 4.32 -17.18
CA LEU A 156 23.71 2.95 -16.66
C LEU A 156 22.75 1.96 -17.37
N GLY A 157 22.22 2.32 -18.53
CA GLY A 157 21.17 1.56 -19.22
C GLY A 157 21.56 0.15 -19.63
N SER A 158 22.85 -0.15 -19.79
CA SER A 158 23.35 -1.47 -20.18
C SER A 158 23.42 -2.49 -19.02
N SER A 159 23.40 -2.05 -17.76
CA SER A 159 23.65 -2.91 -16.61
C SER A 159 22.60 -2.80 -15.50
N LEU A 160 22.11 -1.58 -15.19
CA LEU A 160 21.29 -1.33 -14.02
C LEU A 160 19.94 -2.05 -14.10
N GLN A 161 19.61 -2.85 -13.08
CA GLN A 161 18.39 -3.63 -12.95
C GLN A 161 17.47 -3.09 -11.84
N SER A 162 18.05 -2.48 -10.78
CA SER A 162 17.31 -1.91 -9.67
C SER A 162 17.84 -0.52 -9.34
N LEU A 163 16.96 0.48 -9.38
CA LEU A 163 17.23 1.85 -8.93
C LEU A 163 16.24 2.19 -7.83
N VAL A 164 16.76 2.35 -6.61
CA VAL A 164 15.97 2.68 -5.43
C VAL A 164 16.52 3.95 -4.79
N LEU A 165 15.71 5.02 -4.81
CA LEU A 165 16.04 6.34 -4.24
C LEU A 165 14.94 6.76 -3.26
N ARG A 166 14.66 5.94 -2.25
CA ARG A 166 13.54 6.13 -1.32
C ARG A 166 13.83 7.14 -0.23
N GLU A 167 12.84 7.97 0.10
CA GLU A 167 12.86 8.89 1.25
C GLU A 167 14.12 9.80 1.28
N ASN A 168 14.48 10.36 0.13
CA ASN A 168 15.70 11.16 -0.04
C ASN A 168 15.45 12.66 -0.22
N ASP A 169 14.19 13.10 -0.16
CA ASP A 169 13.80 14.48 -0.43
C ASP A 169 14.24 15.03 -1.80
N HIS A 170 14.46 14.15 -2.79
CA HIS A 170 14.75 14.57 -4.15
C HIS A 170 13.66 15.52 -4.69
N VAL A 171 14.10 16.59 -5.36
CA VAL A 171 13.24 17.65 -5.90
C VAL A 171 13.29 17.70 -7.43
N GLY A 172 12.38 18.46 -8.03
CA GLY A 172 12.35 18.63 -9.49
C GLY A 172 11.66 17.46 -10.22
N PRO A 173 11.74 17.43 -11.56
CA PRO A 173 11.09 16.41 -12.36
C PRO A 173 11.87 15.08 -12.34
N ILE A 174 11.18 13.98 -12.64
CA ILE A 174 11.82 12.71 -12.95
C ILE A 174 12.59 12.89 -14.27
N PRO A 175 13.90 12.64 -14.33
CA PRO A 175 14.67 12.83 -15.56
C PRO A 175 14.19 11.93 -16.70
N TYR A 176 14.05 12.50 -17.88
CA TYR A 176 13.67 11.77 -19.09
C TYR A 176 14.66 10.64 -19.42
N GLU A 177 15.93 10.85 -19.09
CA GLU A 177 17.05 9.94 -19.32
C GLU A 177 16.92 8.62 -18.55
N LEU A 178 16.12 8.58 -17.46
CA LEU A 178 15.84 7.30 -16.78
C LEU A 178 15.14 6.28 -17.69
N GLY A 179 14.44 6.73 -18.74
CA GLY A 179 13.92 5.86 -19.79
C GLY A 179 14.96 5.11 -20.62
N ASN A 180 16.26 5.47 -20.50
CA ASN A 180 17.36 4.77 -21.16
C ASN A 180 17.82 3.53 -20.35
N LEU A 181 17.35 3.35 -19.12
CA LEU A 181 17.66 2.20 -18.28
C LEU A 181 16.90 0.95 -18.75
N THR A 182 17.18 0.48 -19.96
CA THR A 182 16.39 -0.56 -20.64
C THR A 182 16.41 -1.93 -19.96
N ARG A 183 17.38 -2.18 -19.07
CA ARG A 183 17.50 -3.39 -18.25
C ARG A 183 16.81 -3.29 -16.89
N LEU A 184 16.27 -2.10 -16.56
CA LEU A 184 15.66 -1.89 -15.26
C LEU A 184 14.42 -2.77 -15.05
N THR A 185 14.37 -3.42 -13.91
CA THR A 185 13.23 -4.21 -13.45
C THR A 185 12.51 -3.56 -12.27
N VAL A 186 13.23 -2.76 -11.48
CA VAL A 186 12.69 -2.04 -10.32
C VAL A 186 13.09 -0.56 -10.40
N LEU A 187 12.08 0.33 -10.36
CA LEU A 187 12.25 1.77 -10.17
C LEU A 187 11.43 2.19 -8.95
N ASP A 188 12.12 2.58 -7.88
CA ASP A 188 11.50 3.02 -6.64
C ASP A 188 11.98 4.41 -6.25
N LEU A 189 11.10 5.39 -6.39
CA LEU A 189 11.30 6.80 -6.03
C LEU A 189 10.33 7.23 -4.91
N TYR A 190 9.89 6.28 -4.09
CA TYR A 190 8.94 6.49 -3.01
C TYR A 190 9.36 7.62 -2.07
N ARG A 191 8.38 8.45 -1.71
CA ARG A 191 8.50 9.49 -0.67
C ARG A 191 9.68 10.42 -0.89
N ASN A 192 9.58 11.17 -1.99
CA ASN A 192 10.44 12.27 -2.34
C ASN A 192 9.61 13.55 -2.52
N ASN A 193 10.21 14.62 -3.00
CA ASN A 193 9.55 15.89 -3.32
C ASN A 193 9.49 16.13 -4.85
N LEU A 194 9.48 15.03 -5.65
CA LEU A 194 9.48 15.09 -7.10
C LEU A 194 8.19 15.73 -7.62
N ASN A 195 8.31 16.58 -8.64
CA ASN A 195 7.21 17.29 -9.27
C ASN A 195 7.19 17.09 -10.80
N GLY A 196 6.30 17.79 -11.49
CA GLY A 196 6.14 17.65 -12.94
C GLY A 196 5.40 16.36 -13.31
N SER A 197 5.46 15.97 -14.56
CA SER A 197 4.75 14.81 -15.11
C SER A 197 5.60 13.55 -15.10
N ILE A 198 4.95 12.39 -15.11
CA ILE A 198 5.61 11.09 -15.34
C ILE A 198 6.14 11.07 -16.78
N PRO A 199 7.45 10.88 -17.02
CA PRO A 199 8.03 10.93 -18.35
C PRO A 199 7.55 9.77 -19.23
N VAL A 200 7.15 10.07 -20.45
CA VAL A 200 6.76 9.05 -21.45
C VAL A 200 7.91 8.10 -21.80
N SER A 201 9.17 8.54 -21.60
CA SER A 201 10.35 7.73 -21.83
C SER A 201 10.42 6.49 -20.95
N LEU A 202 9.76 6.47 -19.77
CA LEU A 202 9.71 5.28 -18.93
C LEU A 202 9.07 4.08 -19.64
N GLY A 203 8.22 4.31 -20.65
CA GLY A 203 7.67 3.24 -21.50
C GLY A 203 8.69 2.49 -22.36
N ARG A 204 9.95 2.98 -22.46
CA ARG A 204 11.04 2.26 -23.11
C ARG A 204 11.57 1.10 -22.27
N ILE A 205 11.27 1.10 -20.97
CA ILE A 205 11.74 0.10 -20.01
C ILE A 205 10.79 -1.10 -20.05
N ILE A 206 10.86 -1.89 -21.10
CA ILE A 206 9.92 -3.00 -21.37
C ILE A 206 10.00 -4.13 -20.31
N GLY A 207 11.14 -4.25 -19.61
CA GLY A 207 11.37 -5.23 -18.56
C GLY A 207 10.96 -4.77 -17.15
N LEU A 208 10.38 -3.56 -17.01
CA LEU A 208 10.02 -3.01 -15.70
C LEU A 208 8.93 -3.85 -15.03
N ARG A 209 9.23 -4.39 -13.86
CA ARG A 209 8.31 -5.22 -13.05
C ARG A 209 7.69 -4.46 -11.88
N SER A 210 8.43 -3.52 -11.31
CA SER A 210 7.96 -2.71 -10.19
C SER A 210 8.23 -1.23 -10.44
N LEU A 211 7.18 -0.42 -10.36
CA LEU A 211 7.23 1.04 -10.44
C LEU A 211 6.57 1.64 -9.21
N ASP A 212 7.36 2.25 -8.33
CA ASP A 212 6.88 3.00 -7.18
C ASP A 212 7.30 4.47 -7.27
N LEU A 213 6.34 5.34 -7.56
CA LEU A 213 6.50 6.80 -7.57
C LEU A 213 5.62 7.45 -6.50
N SER A 214 5.13 6.68 -5.54
CA SER A 214 4.16 7.14 -4.55
C SER A 214 4.74 8.15 -3.56
N CYS A 215 3.86 8.89 -2.90
CA CYS A 215 4.22 9.93 -1.93
C CYS A 215 5.18 10.98 -2.51
N ASN A 216 4.80 11.55 -3.66
CA ASN A 216 5.50 12.63 -4.35
C ASN A 216 4.54 13.80 -4.64
N ARG A 217 4.95 14.74 -5.47
CA ARG A 217 4.15 15.89 -5.95
C ARG A 217 3.93 15.84 -7.45
N LEU A 218 3.96 14.65 -8.05
CA LEU A 218 3.80 14.47 -9.49
C LEU A 218 2.42 14.93 -9.94
N SER A 219 2.35 15.56 -11.10
CA SER A 219 1.14 16.18 -11.66
C SER A 219 0.94 15.82 -13.14
N GLY A 220 -0.13 16.31 -13.74
CA GLY A 220 -0.49 15.95 -15.11
C GLY A 220 -1.12 14.56 -15.17
N SER A 221 -1.34 14.05 -16.37
CA SER A 221 -1.96 12.74 -16.59
C SER A 221 -0.95 11.60 -16.51
N ILE A 222 -1.44 10.41 -16.14
CA ILE A 222 -0.68 9.17 -16.33
C ILE A 222 -0.46 9.00 -17.84
N PRO A 223 0.80 8.87 -18.29
CA PRO A 223 1.07 8.81 -19.73
C PRO A 223 0.47 7.56 -20.40
N ASN A 224 0.11 7.71 -21.65
CA ASN A 224 -0.49 6.63 -22.46
C ASN A 224 0.61 5.68 -22.98
N ILE A 225 1.23 4.94 -22.07
CA ILE A 225 2.33 3.99 -22.32
C ILE A 225 1.96 2.61 -21.79
N THR A 226 2.61 1.58 -22.32
CA THR A 226 2.49 0.20 -21.86
C THR A 226 3.71 -0.22 -21.07
N PHE A 227 3.48 -1.04 -20.06
CA PHE A 227 4.53 -1.72 -19.31
C PHE A 227 4.25 -3.23 -19.36
N PRO A 228 4.71 -3.96 -20.38
CA PRO A 228 4.28 -5.34 -20.61
C PRO A 228 4.65 -6.33 -19.51
N ALA A 229 5.72 -6.07 -18.77
CA ALA A 229 6.19 -6.94 -17.68
C ALA A 229 5.78 -6.44 -16.27
N LEU A 230 5.02 -5.33 -16.17
CA LEU A 230 4.75 -4.69 -14.89
C LEU A 230 3.83 -5.55 -14.04
N SER A 231 4.30 -5.84 -12.83
CA SER A 231 3.56 -6.59 -11.80
C SER A 231 3.05 -5.68 -10.68
N VAL A 232 3.80 -4.65 -10.33
CA VAL A 232 3.44 -3.71 -9.26
C VAL A 232 3.50 -2.28 -9.79
N LEU A 233 2.38 -1.57 -9.69
CA LEU A 233 2.27 -0.15 -9.97
C LEU A 233 1.79 0.58 -8.74
N ASN A 234 2.59 1.52 -8.25
CA ASN A 234 2.25 2.36 -7.12
C ASN A 234 2.51 3.85 -7.45
N LEU A 235 1.42 4.60 -7.62
CA LEU A 235 1.44 6.04 -7.87
C LEU A 235 0.66 6.80 -6.79
N ASN A 236 0.36 6.18 -5.65
CA ASN A 236 -0.50 6.78 -4.65
C ASN A 236 0.07 8.08 -4.07
N GLN A 237 -0.79 8.90 -3.49
CA GLN A 237 -0.38 10.16 -2.84
C GLN A 237 0.46 11.06 -3.76
N ASN A 238 -0.13 11.46 -4.88
CA ASN A 238 0.41 12.43 -5.83
C ASN A 238 -0.68 13.46 -6.21
N HIS A 239 -0.44 14.25 -7.24
CA HIS A 239 -1.39 15.24 -7.78
C HIS A 239 -1.78 14.89 -9.22
N LEU A 240 -1.77 13.60 -9.58
CA LEU A 240 -2.08 13.13 -10.93
C LEU A 240 -3.54 13.42 -11.29
N THR A 241 -3.78 13.79 -12.54
CA THR A 241 -5.08 14.23 -13.07
C THR A 241 -5.43 13.49 -14.35
N GLY A 242 -6.63 13.73 -14.88
CA GLY A 242 -7.07 13.16 -16.15
C GLY A 242 -7.53 11.69 -16.03
N PRO A 243 -7.93 11.08 -17.14
CA PRO A 243 -8.46 9.73 -17.16
C PRO A 243 -7.38 8.66 -17.00
N LEU A 244 -7.81 7.48 -16.55
CA LEU A 244 -6.99 6.28 -16.54
C LEU A 244 -6.68 5.84 -17.98
N PRO A 245 -5.41 5.69 -18.38
CA PRO A 245 -5.08 5.30 -19.76
C PRO A 245 -5.33 3.81 -19.99
N ASN A 246 -6.08 3.46 -21.05
CA ASN A 246 -6.39 2.07 -21.38
C ASN A 246 -5.16 1.16 -21.50
N PRO A 247 -4.03 1.56 -22.12
CA PRO A 247 -2.86 0.69 -22.28
C PRO A 247 -2.27 0.19 -20.95
N LEU A 248 -2.43 0.95 -19.88
CA LEU A 248 -1.97 0.52 -18.54
C LEU A 248 -2.67 -0.76 -18.06
N PHE A 249 -3.93 -0.96 -18.46
CA PHE A 249 -4.77 -2.08 -18.03
C PHE A 249 -4.78 -3.24 -19.04
N THR A 250 -3.87 -3.23 -20.00
CA THR A 250 -3.72 -4.33 -20.98
C THR A 250 -2.68 -5.38 -20.57
N SER A 251 -1.82 -5.07 -19.58
CA SER A 251 -0.81 -6.01 -19.08
C SER A 251 -1.46 -7.08 -18.19
N ASN A 252 -1.35 -8.34 -18.59
CA ASN A 252 -1.82 -9.47 -17.79
C ASN A 252 -0.89 -9.85 -16.62
N SER A 253 0.27 -9.19 -16.50
CA SER A 253 1.24 -9.44 -15.42
C SER A 253 0.96 -8.64 -14.15
N LEU A 254 -0.01 -7.70 -14.17
CA LEU A 254 -0.29 -6.84 -13.04
C LEU A 254 -0.94 -7.61 -11.89
N ILE A 255 -0.28 -7.55 -10.74
CA ILE A 255 -0.71 -8.15 -9.47
C ILE A 255 -1.24 -7.07 -8.51
N LYS A 256 -0.60 -5.89 -8.50
CA LYS A 256 -0.98 -4.78 -7.64
C LYS A 256 -1.04 -3.47 -8.41
N ILE A 257 -2.15 -2.74 -8.23
CA ILE A 257 -2.33 -1.36 -8.69
C ILE A 257 -2.80 -0.52 -7.52
N ASP A 258 -2.02 0.51 -7.16
CA ASP A 258 -2.40 1.51 -6.18
C ASP A 258 -2.22 2.92 -6.77
N LEU A 259 -3.34 3.57 -7.10
CA LEU A 259 -3.43 4.93 -7.64
C LEU A 259 -4.18 5.85 -6.68
N SER A 260 -4.34 5.43 -5.43
CA SER A 260 -5.14 6.14 -4.43
C SER A 260 -4.58 7.54 -4.13
N ARG A 261 -5.44 8.40 -3.59
CA ARG A 261 -5.06 9.75 -3.15
C ARG A 261 -4.40 10.60 -4.25
N ASN A 262 -5.12 10.70 -5.36
CA ASN A 262 -4.78 11.53 -6.51
C ASN A 262 -5.98 12.41 -6.92
N ARG A 263 -5.96 12.97 -8.12
CA ARG A 263 -7.07 13.72 -8.73
C ARG A 263 -7.48 13.12 -10.07
N ILE A 264 -7.37 11.80 -10.17
CA ILE A 264 -7.69 11.04 -11.39
C ILE A 264 -9.20 11.09 -11.61
N SER A 265 -9.61 11.32 -12.85
CA SER A 265 -11.00 11.53 -13.24
C SER A 265 -11.44 10.56 -14.35
N GLY A 266 -12.70 10.66 -14.76
CA GLY A 266 -13.25 9.79 -15.79
C GLY A 266 -13.60 8.39 -15.29
N PRO A 267 -14.10 7.52 -16.17
CA PRO A 267 -14.53 6.17 -15.81
C PRO A 267 -13.36 5.22 -15.57
N ILE A 268 -13.63 4.16 -14.81
CA ILE A 268 -12.72 3.02 -14.68
C ILE A 268 -12.74 2.27 -16.04
N PRO A 269 -11.57 2.04 -16.68
CA PRO A 269 -11.51 1.38 -17.96
C PRO A 269 -11.85 -0.11 -17.87
N ASN A 270 -11.84 -0.79 -19.01
CA ASN A 270 -12.02 -2.24 -19.07
C ASN A 270 -10.84 -2.98 -18.39
N LEU A 271 -11.16 -3.87 -17.45
CA LEU A 271 -10.20 -4.61 -16.61
C LEU A 271 -10.06 -6.09 -17.00
N THR A 272 -10.69 -6.54 -18.07
CA THR A 272 -10.83 -7.97 -18.45
C THR A 272 -9.49 -8.72 -18.54
N ASN A 273 -8.40 -8.02 -18.85
CA ASN A 273 -7.08 -8.65 -19.00
C ASN A 273 -6.35 -8.88 -17.65
N LEU A 274 -6.84 -8.30 -16.56
CA LEU A 274 -6.13 -8.28 -15.29
C LEU A 274 -6.49 -9.50 -14.40
N LYS A 275 -6.44 -10.70 -14.93
CA LYS A 275 -6.89 -11.92 -14.24
C LYS A 275 -6.09 -12.24 -12.98
N ASP A 276 -4.80 -11.89 -12.96
CA ASP A 276 -3.89 -12.14 -11.84
C ASP A 276 -3.89 -11.00 -10.81
N LEU A 277 -4.71 -9.95 -11.02
CA LEU A 277 -4.76 -8.80 -10.14
C LEU A 277 -5.29 -9.20 -8.76
N ILE A 278 -4.49 -8.94 -7.72
CA ILE A 278 -4.82 -9.22 -6.32
C ILE A 278 -5.33 -7.97 -5.60
N LEU A 279 -4.76 -6.80 -5.91
CA LEU A 279 -5.14 -5.53 -5.28
C LEU A 279 -5.37 -4.44 -6.31
N LEU A 280 -6.53 -3.80 -6.22
CA LEU A 280 -6.88 -2.58 -6.94
C LEU A 280 -7.32 -1.51 -5.93
N ASP A 281 -6.47 -0.49 -5.72
CA ASP A 281 -6.81 0.69 -4.93
C ASP A 281 -6.84 1.94 -5.81
N LEU A 282 -8.04 2.47 -5.99
CA LEU A 282 -8.32 3.72 -6.71
C LEU A 282 -8.95 4.76 -5.78
N SER A 283 -8.87 4.58 -4.47
CA SER A 283 -9.56 5.39 -3.48
C SER A 283 -9.07 6.85 -3.46
N TYR A 284 -9.95 7.72 -2.99
CA TYR A 284 -9.67 9.16 -2.87
C TYR A 284 -9.20 9.80 -4.18
N ASN A 285 -10.04 9.68 -5.20
CA ASN A 285 -9.88 10.28 -6.51
C ASN A 285 -11.16 11.02 -6.90
N THR A 286 -11.28 11.43 -8.16
CA THR A 286 -12.47 12.09 -8.74
C THR A 286 -13.04 11.26 -9.90
N LEU A 287 -13.00 9.93 -9.77
CA LEU A 287 -13.53 9.00 -10.77
C LEU A 287 -15.03 9.21 -10.97
N THR A 288 -15.51 8.91 -12.16
CA THR A 288 -16.90 9.07 -12.56
C THR A 288 -17.44 7.80 -13.21
N GLY A 289 -18.76 7.77 -13.44
CA GLY A 289 -19.41 6.64 -14.11
C GLY A 289 -19.66 5.44 -13.19
N PRO A 290 -20.24 4.38 -13.75
CA PRO A 290 -20.58 3.15 -13.03
C PRO A 290 -19.36 2.26 -12.80
N LEU A 291 -19.50 1.31 -11.89
CA LEU A 291 -18.56 0.19 -11.76
C LEU A 291 -18.56 -0.63 -13.06
N PRO A 292 -17.40 -0.91 -13.67
CA PRO A 292 -17.36 -1.60 -14.96
C PRO A 292 -17.73 -3.08 -14.78
N GLN A 293 -18.49 -3.61 -15.73
CA GLN A 293 -18.87 -5.02 -15.75
C GLN A 293 -17.66 -5.97 -15.80
N SER A 294 -16.54 -5.51 -16.33
CA SER A 294 -15.28 -6.26 -16.38
C SER A 294 -14.68 -6.60 -15.01
N LEU A 295 -15.18 -6.02 -13.91
CA LEU A 295 -14.82 -6.45 -12.55
C LEU A 295 -15.08 -7.96 -12.34
N GLN A 296 -16.15 -8.51 -12.91
CA GLN A 296 -16.50 -9.93 -12.79
C GLN A 296 -15.40 -10.90 -13.27
N GLY A 297 -14.50 -10.42 -14.13
CA GLY A 297 -13.38 -11.23 -14.65
C GLY A 297 -12.13 -11.24 -13.78
N LEU A 298 -12.13 -10.51 -12.65
CA LEU A 298 -10.97 -10.41 -11.77
C LEU A 298 -10.94 -11.54 -10.72
N GLU A 299 -10.82 -12.77 -11.19
CA GLU A 299 -10.95 -13.97 -10.35
C GLU A 299 -9.95 -14.04 -9.18
N SER A 300 -8.76 -13.44 -9.33
CA SER A 300 -7.71 -13.43 -8.30
C SER A 300 -7.85 -12.28 -7.29
N LEU A 301 -8.81 -11.36 -7.48
CA LEU A 301 -8.90 -10.13 -6.71
C LEU A 301 -9.23 -10.40 -5.25
N GLN A 302 -8.38 -9.94 -4.34
CA GLN A 302 -8.54 -10.03 -2.89
C GLN A 302 -8.94 -8.69 -2.26
N ALA A 303 -8.53 -7.57 -2.85
CA ALA A 303 -8.86 -6.25 -2.34
C ALA A 303 -9.28 -5.31 -3.47
N LEU A 304 -10.49 -4.76 -3.36
CA LEU A 304 -11.03 -3.69 -4.19
C LEU A 304 -11.35 -2.50 -3.30
N ILE A 305 -10.65 -1.37 -3.49
CA ILE A 305 -10.80 -0.18 -2.66
C ILE A 305 -11.06 1.03 -3.56
N LEU A 306 -12.28 1.55 -3.50
CA LEU A 306 -12.75 2.68 -4.30
C LEU A 306 -13.23 3.86 -3.44
N ASN A 307 -13.04 3.78 -2.11
CA ASN A 307 -13.52 4.79 -1.16
C ASN A 307 -13.21 6.22 -1.60
N GLY A 308 -14.12 7.15 -1.34
CA GLY A 308 -13.83 8.57 -1.57
C GLY A 308 -13.78 8.98 -3.04
N ASN A 309 -14.62 8.37 -3.89
CA ASN A 309 -14.88 8.80 -5.26
C ASN A 309 -16.34 9.29 -5.39
N PRO A 310 -16.67 10.48 -4.87
CA PRO A 310 -18.06 10.93 -4.72
C PRO A 310 -18.78 11.21 -6.05
N SER A 311 -18.05 11.27 -7.15
CA SER A 311 -18.62 11.47 -8.50
C SER A 311 -19.05 10.17 -9.18
N MET A 312 -18.81 9.00 -8.54
CA MET A 312 -19.29 7.70 -8.97
C MET A 312 -20.70 7.43 -8.41
N SER A 313 -21.65 8.32 -8.68
CA SER A 313 -23.01 8.22 -8.12
C SER A 313 -23.87 7.28 -8.95
N THR A 314 -23.99 6.03 -8.55
CA THR A 314 -24.89 5.06 -9.20
C THR A 314 -25.38 4.00 -8.21
N THR A 315 -26.45 3.32 -8.58
CA THR A 315 -26.83 2.06 -7.96
C THR A 315 -25.85 0.96 -8.34
N ILE A 316 -25.66 -0.01 -7.46
CA ILE A 316 -24.82 -1.18 -7.73
C ILE A 316 -25.72 -2.32 -8.23
N PRO A 317 -25.59 -2.78 -9.48
CA PRO A 317 -26.30 -3.94 -9.98
C PRO A 317 -25.96 -5.22 -9.18
N GLU A 318 -26.94 -6.11 -9.03
CA GLU A 318 -26.77 -7.40 -8.35
C GLU A 318 -25.62 -8.25 -8.91
N THR A 319 -25.35 -8.13 -10.21
CA THR A 319 -24.32 -8.92 -10.89
C THR A 319 -22.90 -8.37 -10.73
N THR A 320 -22.72 -7.17 -10.15
CA THR A 320 -21.42 -6.45 -10.17
C THR A 320 -20.26 -7.23 -9.58
N PHE A 321 -20.49 -7.95 -8.50
CA PHE A 321 -19.45 -8.67 -7.74
C PHE A 321 -19.46 -10.19 -7.95
N VAL A 322 -20.28 -10.68 -8.86
CA VAL A 322 -20.35 -12.11 -9.19
C VAL A 322 -19.02 -12.59 -9.76
N GLY A 323 -18.50 -13.71 -9.25
CA GLY A 323 -17.22 -14.30 -9.66
C GLY A 323 -16.00 -13.78 -8.90
N LEU A 324 -16.17 -12.84 -7.95
CA LEU A 324 -15.07 -12.37 -7.09
C LEU A 324 -14.90 -13.24 -5.84
N ASP A 325 -14.80 -14.55 -6.01
CA ASP A 325 -14.84 -15.54 -4.91
C ASP A 325 -13.65 -15.43 -3.94
N ASN A 326 -12.56 -14.78 -4.36
CA ASN A 326 -11.37 -14.54 -3.54
C ASN A 326 -11.38 -13.18 -2.81
N LEU A 327 -12.46 -12.38 -2.97
CA LEU A 327 -12.49 -11.02 -2.41
C LEU A 327 -12.57 -11.04 -0.89
N MET A 328 -11.58 -10.43 -0.24
CA MET A 328 -11.47 -10.31 1.22
C MET A 328 -11.80 -8.90 1.71
N ILE A 329 -11.51 -7.88 0.91
CA ILE A 329 -11.70 -6.47 1.27
C ILE A 329 -12.46 -5.77 0.15
N LEU A 330 -13.60 -5.18 0.51
CA LEU A 330 -14.38 -4.31 -0.36
C LEU A 330 -14.60 -2.96 0.32
N GLY A 331 -14.05 -1.91 -0.27
CA GLY A 331 -14.18 -0.54 0.20
C GLY A 331 -14.93 0.33 -0.81
N LEU A 332 -16.14 0.75 -0.47
CA LEU A 332 -17.01 1.61 -1.27
C LEU A 332 -17.57 2.78 -0.44
N SER A 333 -16.84 3.21 0.61
CA SER A 333 -17.28 4.31 1.46
C SER A 333 -17.20 5.64 0.74
N ASN A 334 -18.11 6.56 1.09
CA ASN A 334 -18.05 7.95 0.63
C ASN A 334 -18.03 8.11 -0.91
N MET A 335 -18.97 7.41 -1.58
CA MET A 335 -19.07 7.37 -3.05
C MET A 335 -20.41 7.91 -3.57
N ASN A 336 -21.30 8.42 -2.72
CA ASN A 336 -22.68 8.81 -3.08
C ASN A 336 -23.53 7.68 -3.69
N LEU A 337 -23.20 6.42 -3.42
CA LEU A 337 -23.96 5.27 -3.89
C LEU A 337 -25.36 5.26 -3.28
N GLU A 338 -26.37 4.88 -4.05
CA GLU A 338 -27.78 4.88 -3.65
C GLU A 338 -28.48 3.58 -4.07
N GLY A 339 -29.72 3.40 -3.63
CA GLY A 339 -30.50 2.19 -3.86
C GLY A 339 -30.21 1.11 -2.81
N PRO A 340 -30.70 -0.12 -3.03
CA PRO A 340 -30.46 -1.23 -2.13
C PRO A 340 -29.02 -1.72 -2.16
N ILE A 341 -28.56 -2.29 -1.05
CA ILE A 341 -27.29 -3.04 -1.03
C ILE A 341 -27.52 -4.36 -1.77
N PRO A 342 -26.66 -4.71 -2.78
CA PRO A 342 -26.81 -5.95 -3.52
C PRO A 342 -26.78 -7.19 -2.60
N ALA A 343 -27.79 -8.04 -2.70
CA ALA A 343 -27.85 -9.28 -1.92
C ALA A 343 -26.75 -10.28 -2.30
N SER A 344 -26.25 -10.18 -3.54
CA SER A 344 -25.14 -10.98 -4.05
C SER A 344 -23.81 -10.76 -3.29
N LEU A 345 -23.63 -9.63 -2.59
CA LEU A 345 -22.50 -9.45 -1.69
C LEU A 345 -22.44 -10.50 -0.57
N GLY A 346 -23.60 -11.05 -0.16
CA GLY A 346 -23.67 -12.16 0.80
C GLY A 346 -23.14 -13.49 0.27
N GLN A 347 -22.86 -13.61 -1.01
CA GLN A 347 -22.24 -14.78 -1.64
C GLN A 347 -20.72 -14.78 -1.56
N LEU A 348 -20.11 -13.63 -1.21
CA LEU A 348 -18.65 -13.48 -1.10
C LEU A 348 -18.14 -14.09 0.22
N THR A 349 -18.13 -15.41 0.32
CA THR A 349 -17.83 -16.14 1.57
C THR A 349 -16.44 -15.91 2.13
N THR A 350 -15.50 -15.39 1.33
CA THR A 350 -14.15 -15.02 1.74
C THR A 350 -14.05 -13.59 2.30
N LEU A 351 -15.13 -12.78 2.21
CA LEU A 351 -15.14 -11.38 2.59
C LEU A 351 -14.90 -11.19 4.10
N ARG A 352 -13.92 -10.36 4.46
CA ARG A 352 -13.53 -10.04 5.84
C ARG A 352 -13.83 -8.61 6.25
N VAL A 353 -13.70 -7.70 5.30
CA VAL A 353 -13.88 -6.26 5.50
C VAL A 353 -14.82 -5.73 4.43
N LEU A 354 -15.91 -5.11 4.87
CA LEU A 354 -16.89 -4.46 3.99
C LEU A 354 -17.17 -3.06 4.51
N HIS A 355 -16.79 -2.06 3.72
CA HIS A 355 -17.03 -0.65 4.01
C HIS A 355 -17.98 -0.05 2.98
N LEU A 356 -19.18 0.29 3.41
CA LEU A 356 -20.25 0.93 2.62
C LEU A 356 -20.73 2.22 3.29
N ASP A 357 -20.03 2.68 4.32
CA ASP A 357 -20.40 3.86 5.09
C ASP A 357 -20.37 5.15 4.27
N ASN A 358 -21.07 6.19 4.77
CA ASN A 358 -21.14 7.51 4.15
C ASN A 358 -21.64 7.48 2.69
N ASN A 359 -22.71 6.73 2.45
CA ASN A 359 -23.41 6.65 1.18
C ASN A 359 -24.89 7.01 1.33
N ARG A 360 -25.71 6.69 0.34
CA ARG A 360 -27.16 6.90 0.36
C ARG A 360 -27.93 5.60 0.22
N PHE A 361 -27.32 4.47 0.59
CA PHE A 361 -27.98 3.17 0.55
C PHE A 361 -29.26 3.20 1.37
N ASN A 362 -30.32 2.67 0.79
CA ASN A 362 -31.64 2.55 1.41
C ASN A 362 -32.07 1.08 1.46
N ASP A 363 -33.33 0.84 1.91
CA ASP A 363 -33.82 -0.52 2.07
C ASP A 363 -33.15 -1.26 3.26
N THR A 364 -33.18 -2.56 3.27
CA THR A 364 -32.69 -3.39 4.37
C THR A 364 -31.22 -3.81 4.20
N ILE A 365 -30.56 -4.18 5.29
CA ILE A 365 -29.33 -4.95 5.21
C ILE A 365 -29.67 -6.34 4.67
N PRO A 366 -29.07 -6.80 3.56
CA PRO A 366 -29.42 -8.09 2.97
C PRO A 366 -29.35 -9.24 3.99
N PRO A 367 -30.38 -10.06 4.12
CA PRO A 367 -30.36 -11.21 5.03
C PRO A 367 -29.20 -12.18 4.78
N SER A 368 -28.74 -12.28 3.51
CA SER A 368 -27.57 -13.08 3.12
C SER A 368 -26.26 -12.67 3.81
N PHE A 369 -26.18 -11.46 4.39
CA PHE A 369 -25.01 -11.07 5.18
C PHE A 369 -24.88 -11.88 6.48
N ALA A 370 -25.97 -12.51 6.94
CA ALA A 370 -25.91 -13.45 8.05
C ALA A 370 -25.04 -14.69 7.74
N ASP A 371 -24.83 -15.02 6.48
CA ASP A 371 -24.06 -16.19 6.03
C ASP A 371 -22.57 -15.89 5.82
N LEU A 372 -22.14 -14.63 5.92
CA LEU A 372 -20.75 -14.22 5.77
C LEU A 372 -19.90 -14.54 7.01
N ASP A 373 -19.58 -15.81 7.24
CA ASP A 373 -18.90 -16.28 8.46
C ASP A 373 -17.50 -15.68 8.67
N THR A 374 -16.83 -15.31 7.60
CA THR A 374 -15.50 -14.70 7.61
C THR A 374 -15.50 -13.20 7.88
N LEU A 375 -16.68 -12.54 7.79
CA LEU A 375 -16.80 -11.09 7.96
C LEU A 375 -16.43 -10.67 9.39
N SER A 376 -15.40 -9.83 9.51
CA SER A 376 -14.85 -9.36 10.78
C SER A 376 -14.98 -7.85 10.99
N GLU A 377 -15.21 -7.09 9.92
CA GLU A 377 -15.42 -5.63 9.96
C GLU A 377 -16.49 -5.24 8.96
N LEU A 378 -17.54 -4.57 9.44
CA LEU A 378 -18.65 -4.07 8.63
C LEU A 378 -18.96 -2.62 9.01
N ARG A 379 -18.90 -1.73 8.03
CA ARG A 379 -19.23 -0.31 8.16
C ARG A 379 -20.40 0.03 7.25
N LEU A 380 -21.50 0.40 7.84
CA LEU A 380 -22.73 0.84 7.17
C LEU A 380 -23.21 2.19 7.70
N GLU A 381 -22.45 2.81 8.62
CA GLU A 381 -22.85 4.09 9.22
C GLU A 381 -23.08 5.19 8.18
N ASN A 382 -23.94 6.15 8.52
CA ASN A 382 -24.28 7.29 7.67
C ASN A 382 -24.88 6.88 6.31
N ASN A 383 -25.94 6.06 6.36
CA ASN A 383 -26.76 5.66 5.22
C ASN A 383 -28.25 5.91 5.52
N ARG A 384 -29.16 5.35 4.72
CA ARG A 384 -30.61 5.45 4.88
C ARG A 384 -31.26 4.06 5.07
N LEU A 385 -30.50 3.12 5.64
CA LEU A 385 -30.93 1.74 5.81
C LEU A 385 -32.05 1.65 6.86
N ALA A 386 -32.96 0.68 6.67
CA ALA A 386 -34.10 0.42 7.53
C ALA A 386 -34.30 -1.09 7.75
N GLY A 387 -35.21 -1.44 8.67
CA GLY A 387 -35.55 -2.82 8.95
C GLY A 387 -34.60 -3.54 9.89
N PRO A 388 -34.79 -4.85 10.08
CA PRO A 388 -34.08 -5.63 11.09
C PRO A 388 -32.62 -5.88 10.70
N VAL A 389 -31.72 -5.77 11.68
CA VAL A 389 -30.33 -6.18 11.55
C VAL A 389 -30.26 -7.72 11.47
N PRO A 390 -29.71 -8.33 10.41
CA PRO A 390 -29.80 -9.77 10.17
C PRO A 390 -28.81 -10.62 10.98
N PHE A 391 -28.06 -10.03 11.89
CA PHE A 391 -27.00 -10.73 12.62
C PHE A 391 -27.49 -11.33 13.94
N LYS A 392 -27.01 -12.53 14.24
CA LYS A 392 -27.20 -13.15 15.57
C LYS A 392 -26.24 -12.50 16.59
N ARG A 393 -26.56 -12.65 17.89
CA ARG A 393 -25.82 -12.12 19.03
C ARG A 393 -24.28 -12.43 18.95
N GLU A 394 -23.95 -13.68 18.69
CA GLU A 394 -22.54 -14.11 18.64
C GLU A 394 -21.75 -13.36 17.57
N ARG A 395 -22.38 -13.03 16.46
CA ARG A 395 -21.73 -12.28 15.38
C ARG A 395 -21.57 -10.80 15.74
N VAL A 396 -22.58 -10.18 16.31
CA VAL A 396 -22.50 -8.79 16.80
C VAL A 396 -21.40 -8.67 17.84
N TRP A 397 -21.37 -9.60 18.80
CA TRP A 397 -20.33 -9.63 19.84
C TRP A 397 -18.92 -9.83 19.24
N ARG A 398 -18.77 -10.76 18.30
CA ARG A 398 -17.47 -11.04 17.63
C ARG A 398 -16.93 -9.84 16.86
N MET A 399 -17.79 -9.09 16.17
CA MET A 399 -17.40 -7.87 15.46
C MET A 399 -17.16 -6.69 16.42
N GLY A 400 -17.92 -6.58 17.49
CA GLY A 400 -17.81 -5.53 18.50
C GLY A 400 -17.73 -4.13 17.85
N ARG A 401 -16.72 -3.35 18.17
CA ARG A 401 -16.50 -1.98 17.64
C ARG A 401 -16.25 -1.91 16.13
N LYS A 402 -16.03 -3.04 15.46
CA LYS A 402 -15.85 -3.11 14.00
C LYS A 402 -17.19 -3.22 13.26
N LEU A 403 -18.28 -3.45 13.97
CA LEU A 403 -19.65 -3.32 13.45
C LEU A 403 -20.11 -1.88 13.69
N ARG A 404 -20.25 -1.11 12.61
CA ARG A 404 -20.68 0.29 12.65
C ARG A 404 -21.96 0.45 11.83
N LEU A 405 -23.06 0.75 12.51
CA LEU A 405 -24.41 0.84 11.94
C LEU A 405 -25.08 2.18 12.23
N ASN A 406 -24.44 3.07 12.99
CA ASN A 406 -24.99 4.33 13.46
C ASN A 406 -25.41 5.25 12.31
N ASN A 407 -26.33 6.18 12.62
CA ASN A 407 -26.89 7.13 11.64
C ASN A 407 -27.61 6.45 10.46
N ASN A 408 -28.36 5.37 10.77
CA ASN A 408 -29.36 4.74 9.91
C ASN A 408 -30.69 4.74 10.65
N LEU A 409 -31.52 5.71 10.38
CA LEU A 409 -32.70 6.04 11.19
C LEU A 409 -33.78 4.94 11.21
N GLY A 410 -33.74 3.99 10.29
CA GLY A 410 -34.75 2.93 10.18
C GLY A 410 -34.27 1.56 10.62
N LEU A 411 -33.03 1.38 11.05
CA LEU A 411 -32.52 0.09 11.52
C LEU A 411 -33.09 -0.24 12.90
N CYS A 412 -33.45 -1.50 13.10
CA CYS A 412 -33.95 -2.04 14.36
C CYS A 412 -33.41 -3.45 14.60
N TYR A 413 -33.56 -4.00 15.79
CA TYR A 413 -33.28 -5.40 16.09
C TYR A 413 -34.50 -6.15 16.52
N ASP A 414 -34.63 -7.42 16.09
CA ASP A 414 -35.74 -8.30 16.48
C ASP A 414 -35.40 -8.94 17.82
N THR A 415 -36.37 -8.91 18.77
CA THR A 415 -36.28 -9.58 20.08
C THR A 415 -36.10 -11.10 19.96
N LYS A 416 -36.58 -11.71 18.88
CA LYS A 416 -36.39 -13.14 18.57
C LYS A 416 -34.98 -13.50 18.14
N SER A 417 -34.14 -12.53 17.80
CA SER A 417 -32.76 -12.77 17.40
C SER A 417 -31.82 -13.17 18.55
N GLY A 418 -32.32 -13.25 19.80
CA GLY A 418 -31.55 -13.57 20.99
C GLY A 418 -30.63 -12.42 21.48
N LEU A 419 -30.80 -11.21 20.92
CA LEU A 419 -30.02 -10.01 21.25
C LEU A 419 -30.49 -9.33 22.57
N GLY A 420 -31.37 -9.95 23.34
CA GLY A 420 -32.18 -9.31 24.37
C GLY A 420 -31.48 -8.55 25.49
N ASP A 421 -30.29 -8.91 25.94
CA ASP A 421 -29.64 -8.31 27.12
C ASP A 421 -28.24 -7.72 26.91
N ASP A 422 -27.60 -7.90 25.74
CA ASP A 422 -26.26 -7.35 25.42
C ASP A 422 -26.36 -6.19 24.42
N LEU A 423 -27.17 -5.23 24.74
CA LEU A 423 -27.55 -4.12 23.86
C LEU A 423 -26.53 -3.02 23.71
N ASP A 424 -25.39 -3.07 24.44
CA ASP A 424 -24.42 -1.95 24.47
C ASP A 424 -23.87 -1.58 23.10
N THR A 425 -23.67 -2.55 22.20
CA THR A 425 -23.15 -2.28 20.86
C THR A 425 -24.20 -1.70 19.92
N LEU A 426 -25.43 -2.20 19.94
CA LEU A 426 -26.49 -1.73 19.07
C LEU A 426 -27.20 -0.49 19.64
N SER A 427 -27.41 -0.41 20.95
CA SER A 427 -27.97 0.78 21.59
C SER A 427 -27.03 1.96 21.54
N SER A 428 -25.72 1.74 21.66
CA SER A 428 -24.70 2.80 21.46
C SER A 428 -24.66 3.30 20.01
N ALA A 429 -25.13 2.48 19.05
CA ALA A 429 -25.34 2.88 17.65
C ALA A 429 -26.70 3.54 17.40
N GLY A 430 -27.54 3.71 18.43
CA GLY A 430 -28.90 4.29 18.32
C GLY A 430 -29.92 3.37 17.67
N ILE A 431 -29.69 2.04 17.69
CA ILE A 431 -30.57 1.03 17.10
C ILE A 431 -31.51 0.48 18.20
N GLY A 432 -32.81 0.73 18.04
CA GLY A 432 -33.87 0.28 18.96
C GLY A 432 -34.48 -1.05 18.55
N HIS A 433 -35.45 -1.50 19.34
CA HIS A 433 -36.29 -2.67 18.99
C HIS A 433 -37.13 -2.40 17.73
N CYS A 434 -37.32 -3.43 16.90
CA CYS A 434 -38.32 -3.37 15.85
C CYS A 434 -39.71 -3.33 16.51
N GLU A 435 -40.41 -2.21 16.39
CA GLU A 435 -41.79 -2.14 16.79
C GLU A 435 -42.59 -3.13 15.93
N THR A 436 -43.34 -4.02 16.55
CA THR A 436 -44.31 -4.81 15.84
C THR A 436 -45.37 -3.83 15.35
N ALA A 437 -45.25 -3.42 14.10
CA ALA A 437 -46.26 -2.63 13.46
C ALA A 437 -47.57 -3.46 13.38
N ASN A 438 -48.43 -3.32 14.39
CA ASN A 438 -49.83 -3.59 14.24
C ASN A 438 -50.37 -2.53 13.27
N LEU A 439 -50.24 -2.79 11.99
CA LEU A 439 -50.93 -2.03 10.96
C LEU A 439 -52.41 -2.33 11.00
N GLY A 440 -53.12 -1.64 11.91
CA GLY A 440 -54.52 -1.34 11.76
C GLY A 440 -54.66 -0.16 10.77
N PRO A 441 -55.63 -0.15 9.86
CA PRO A 441 -55.76 0.87 8.86
C PRO A 441 -56.25 2.19 9.49
N GLY A 442 -55.41 3.21 9.43
CA GLY A 442 -55.77 4.62 9.57
C GLY A 442 -55.60 5.26 10.93
N VAL A 443 -54.43 5.81 11.22
CA VAL A 443 -54.29 7.00 12.08
C VAL A 443 -53.20 7.88 11.56
N SER A 444 -53.59 9.09 11.16
CA SER A 444 -52.67 10.19 10.82
C SER A 444 -51.97 10.71 12.09
N VAL A 445 -50.67 10.65 12.16
CA VAL A 445 -49.92 11.26 13.27
C VAL A 445 -49.74 12.75 12.99
N GLN A 446 -50.44 13.55 13.76
CA GLN A 446 -50.19 14.99 13.87
C GLN A 446 -48.95 15.22 14.74
N HIS A 447 -47.97 15.94 14.20
CA HIS A 447 -46.86 16.49 14.95
C HIS A 447 -47.36 17.60 15.89
N THR A 448 -47.30 17.39 17.17
CA THR A 448 -47.37 18.48 18.15
C THR A 448 -45.99 18.81 18.63
N SER A 449 -45.51 19.94 18.20
CA SER A 449 -44.34 20.63 18.74
C SER A 449 -44.70 21.26 20.08
N THR A 450 -44.05 20.89 21.16
CA THR A 450 -44.02 21.67 22.39
C THR A 450 -42.60 22.19 22.60
N VAL A 451 -42.50 23.50 22.46
CA VAL A 451 -41.39 24.31 22.93
C VAL A 451 -41.52 24.48 24.43
N GLY A 452 -40.45 24.29 25.16
CA GLY A 452 -40.36 24.59 26.60
C GLY A 452 -38.94 25.01 26.95
N ASP A 453 -38.78 26.32 27.05
CA ASP A 453 -37.62 26.96 27.65
C ASP A 453 -37.48 26.60 29.14
N ALA A 454 -36.25 26.47 29.62
CA ALA A 454 -35.78 27.06 30.87
C ALA A 454 -34.28 26.85 31.12
N ASP A 455 -33.61 27.95 31.20
CA ASP A 455 -32.32 28.18 31.84
C ASP A 455 -32.27 27.66 33.29
N HIS A 456 -31.08 27.15 33.71
CA HIS A 456 -30.35 27.64 34.88
C HIS A 456 -29.01 26.91 35.17
N MET A 457 -27.95 27.71 35.14
CA MET A 457 -26.78 27.81 36.02
C MET A 457 -25.99 26.60 36.55
N LEU A 458 -24.76 26.64 36.14
CA LEU A 458 -23.47 26.41 36.84
C LEU A 458 -23.51 25.94 38.31
N LYS A 459 -22.72 24.93 38.61
CA LYS A 459 -21.62 25.04 39.62
C LYS A 459 -20.63 23.87 39.52
N SER A 460 -19.37 24.26 39.54
CA SER A 460 -18.17 23.47 39.63
C SER A 460 -18.08 22.67 40.95
N SER A 461 -17.47 21.48 40.88
CA SER A 461 -16.61 21.03 42.00
C SER A 461 -15.63 19.95 41.52
N THR A 462 -14.39 20.31 41.58
CA THR A 462 -13.19 19.47 41.55
C THR A 462 -13.17 18.51 42.73
N LYS A 463 -12.87 17.22 42.48
CA LYS A 463 -12.04 16.43 43.41
C LYS A 463 -11.35 15.27 42.71
N SER A 464 -10.08 15.28 42.89
CA SER A 464 -9.04 14.31 42.60
C SER A 464 -9.31 12.92 43.22
N GLY A 465 -8.96 11.89 42.48
CA GLY A 465 -8.85 10.52 42.99
C GLY A 465 -8.03 9.67 42.04
N ALA A 466 -6.73 9.60 42.34
CA ALA A 466 -5.83 8.68 41.68
C ALA A 466 -6.06 7.27 42.22
N ALA A 467 -6.11 6.29 41.34
CA ALA A 467 -5.51 4.97 41.61
C ALA A 467 -5.65 4.03 40.40
N SER A 468 -4.53 3.49 40.07
CA SER A 468 -4.22 2.13 39.67
C SER A 468 -4.15 1.81 38.20
N LEU A 469 -2.89 1.74 37.80
CA LEU A 469 -2.38 1.17 36.54
C LEU A 469 -2.84 -0.28 36.33
N ALA A 470 -3.47 -0.52 35.19
CA ALA A 470 -3.39 -1.81 34.51
C ALA A 470 -2.53 -1.63 33.26
N LYS A 471 -1.30 -2.10 33.31
CA LYS A 471 -0.39 -2.23 32.15
C LYS A 471 -1.05 -3.15 31.11
N ARG A 472 -1.64 -2.58 30.08
CA ARG A 472 -1.83 -3.27 28.80
C ARG A 472 -0.61 -2.92 27.95
N GLY A 473 0.21 -3.95 27.67
CA GLY A 473 1.39 -3.84 26.84
C GLY A 473 1.04 -3.25 25.48
N SER A 474 1.45 -2.02 25.27
CA SER A 474 1.53 -1.47 23.93
C SER A 474 2.69 -2.19 23.25
N ILE A 475 2.38 -2.91 22.18
CA ILE A 475 3.41 -3.40 21.26
C ILE A 475 4.18 -2.17 20.80
N SER A 476 5.44 -2.08 21.19
CA SER A 476 6.31 -0.95 20.89
C SER A 476 6.42 -0.80 19.38
N ARG A 477 6.48 0.44 18.90
CA ARG A 477 6.72 0.78 17.49
C ARG A 477 7.92 0.03 16.91
N LYS A 478 8.95 -0.21 17.73
CA LYS A 478 10.12 -1.05 17.44
C LYS A 478 9.79 -2.53 17.19
N MET A 479 8.79 -3.12 17.88
CA MET A 479 8.38 -4.51 17.63
C MET A 479 7.65 -4.64 16.29
N ILE A 480 6.90 -3.63 15.89
CA ILE A 480 6.23 -3.62 14.57
C ILE A 480 7.27 -3.45 13.46
N GLU A 481 8.28 -2.61 13.65
CA GLU A 481 9.42 -2.45 12.74
C GLU A 481 10.25 -3.74 12.64
N LEU A 482 10.52 -4.42 13.76
CA LEU A 482 11.19 -5.73 13.79
C LEU A 482 10.42 -6.84 13.08
N ILE A 483 9.10 -6.89 13.20
CA ILE A 483 8.26 -7.85 12.49
C ILE A 483 8.30 -7.56 10.98
N VAL A 484 8.31 -6.30 10.57
CA VAL A 484 8.43 -5.89 9.18
C VAL A 484 9.81 -6.24 8.61
N ILE A 485 10.89 -6.04 9.38
CA ILE A 485 12.26 -6.41 8.98
C ILE A 485 12.45 -7.92 8.94
N PHE A 486 11.89 -8.67 9.90
CA PHE A 486 11.96 -10.13 9.91
C PHE A 486 11.20 -10.76 8.74
N LEU A 487 10.07 -10.16 8.34
CA LEU A 487 9.36 -10.54 7.12
C LEU A 487 10.12 -10.14 5.84
N PHE A 488 10.88 -9.03 5.87
CA PHE A 488 11.75 -8.60 4.77
C PHE A 488 12.92 -9.57 4.55
N VAL A 489 13.55 -10.06 5.63
CA VAL A 489 14.63 -11.06 5.59
C VAL A 489 14.13 -12.44 5.16
N LEU A 490 12.91 -12.84 5.55
CA LEU A 490 12.31 -14.12 5.15
C LEU A 490 11.90 -14.18 3.67
N PHE A 491 11.83 -13.05 2.96
CA PHE A 491 11.58 -12.98 1.52
C PHE A 491 12.85 -12.76 0.67
N LEU A 492 14.01 -12.61 1.32
CA LEU A 492 15.33 -12.55 0.66
C LEU A 492 16.03 -13.92 0.57
N PHE A 493 15.39 -14.98 1.13
CA PHE A 493 15.87 -16.37 1.05
C PHE A 493 14.88 -17.28 0.31
#